data_bb6000d51184a880a9912669fd5d1424
#
_entry.id   bb6000d51184a880a9912669fd5d1424
#
_cell.length_a   1.000
_cell.length_b   1.000
_cell.length_c   1.000
_cell.angle_alpha   90.00
_cell.angle_beta   90.00
_cell.angle_gamma   90.00
#
_symmetry.space_group_name_H-M   'P 1'
#
loop_
_entity.id
_entity.type
_entity.pdbx_description
1 polymer ?
#
loop_
_entity_poly.entity_id
_entity_poly.type
_entity_poly.pdbx_seq_one_letter_code
_entity_poly.pdbx_strand_id
1 'polypeptide(L)'
;DYYLSYRYKSQKEGNRFFYFIGNRKIEFLTAHKSKGLEADYVIILQCNNDTYGFPSLISDYNVLNYVLTKSDQYPFAEERRLFYVAITRAKIKTIVMYDKRFPSVFVDEFLFPEKVAIDNVRHRNANKRWTKNADQFLLKLHSEGKSIKYIAAKMGRSQSAIIMRLNILKQYFS
;
A
#
# COMPACT_ATOMS: atom_id res chain seq x y z
N ASP A 1 2.59 32.82 6.24
CA ASP A 1 1.43 32.20 5.61
C ASP A 1 1.33 32.63 4.15
N TYR A 2 2.07 31.98 3.26
CA TYR A 2 1.91 32.15 1.84
C TYR A 2 0.89 31.08 1.34
N TYR A 3 -0.40 31.37 1.50
CA TYR A 3 -1.41 30.71 0.69
C TYR A 3 -1.30 31.27 -0.73
N LEU A 4 -0.53 30.58 -1.57
CA LEU A 4 -0.59 30.78 -3.01
C LEU A 4 -1.99 30.33 -3.47
N SER A 5 -2.90 31.29 -3.58
CA SER A 5 -4.17 31.10 -4.27
C SER A 5 -3.90 30.94 -5.77
N TYR A 6 -3.35 29.81 -6.16
CA TYR A 6 -3.35 29.43 -7.56
C TYR A 6 -4.81 29.20 -7.95
N ARG A 7 -5.34 30.05 -8.81
CA ARG A 7 -6.61 29.78 -9.48
C ARG A 7 -6.41 28.60 -10.41
N TYR A 8 -6.73 27.42 -9.92
CA TYR A 8 -6.77 26.22 -10.75
C TYR A 8 -7.98 26.34 -11.68
N LYS A 9 -7.74 26.36 -12.97
CA LYS A 9 -8.80 26.11 -13.93
C LYS A 9 -8.97 24.60 -14.01
N SER A 10 -10.09 24.08 -13.54
CA SER A 10 -10.47 22.69 -13.76
C SER A 10 -11.32 22.59 -15.03
N GLN A 11 -11.04 21.61 -15.85
CA GLN A 11 -11.82 21.30 -17.05
C GLN A 11 -12.19 19.83 -17.04
N LYS A 12 -13.45 19.52 -17.31
CA LYS A 12 -13.94 18.17 -17.43
C LYS A 12 -14.12 17.83 -18.91
N GLU A 13 -13.44 16.80 -19.37
CA GLU A 13 -13.57 16.25 -20.73
C GLU A 13 -14.08 14.80 -20.59
N GLY A 14 -15.39 14.60 -20.83
CA GLY A 14 -16.03 13.32 -20.56
C GLY A 14 -15.95 12.93 -19.07
N ASN A 15 -15.38 11.77 -18.76
CA ASN A 15 -15.14 11.30 -17.39
C ASN A 15 -13.74 11.63 -16.84
N ARG A 16 -12.98 12.50 -17.53
CA ARG A 16 -11.62 12.87 -17.15
C ARG A 16 -11.60 14.27 -16.57
N PHE A 17 -10.85 14.45 -15.48
CA PHE A 17 -10.65 15.74 -14.83
C PHE A 17 -9.23 16.23 -15.07
N PHE A 18 -9.13 17.44 -15.57
CA PHE A 18 -7.87 18.12 -15.83
C PHE A 18 -7.77 19.38 -14.99
N TYR A 19 -6.56 19.62 -14.52
CA TYR A 19 -6.20 20.85 -13.82
C TYR A 19 -5.07 21.51 -14.60
N PHE A 20 -5.11 22.84 -14.66
CA PHE A 20 -4.10 23.62 -15.35
C PHE A 20 -3.30 24.45 -14.35
N ILE A 21 -1.99 24.30 -14.37
CA ILE A 21 -1.04 25.12 -13.61
C ILE A 21 -0.19 25.87 -14.64
N GLY A 22 -0.53 27.16 -14.86
CA GLY A 22 0.00 27.89 -16.00
C GLY A 22 -0.40 27.22 -17.30
N ASN A 23 0.56 26.90 -18.15
CA ASN A 23 0.34 26.21 -19.44
C ASN A 23 0.45 24.68 -19.33
N ARG A 24 0.56 24.13 -18.13
CA ARG A 24 0.70 22.68 -17.94
C ARG A 24 -0.63 22.04 -17.61
N LYS A 25 -1.01 21.03 -18.38
CA LYS A 25 -2.20 20.19 -18.15
C LYS A 25 -1.82 19.04 -17.22
N ILE A 26 -2.53 18.90 -16.11
CA ILE A 26 -2.35 17.84 -15.12
C ILE A 26 -3.65 17.04 -15.06
N GLU A 27 -3.56 15.74 -15.17
CA GLU A 27 -4.68 14.83 -15.04
C GLU A 27 -4.59 14.02 -13.74
N PHE A 28 -5.70 13.97 -12.99
CA PHE A 28 -5.82 13.13 -11.81
C PHE A 28 -6.58 11.85 -12.15
N LEU A 29 -5.94 10.72 -11.91
CA LEU A 29 -6.46 9.39 -12.20
C LEU A 29 -6.26 8.46 -11.01
N THR A 30 -7.12 7.47 -10.90
CA THR A 30 -6.80 6.29 -10.07
C THR A 30 -5.77 5.43 -10.82
N ALA A 31 -4.99 4.63 -10.09
CA ALA A 31 -4.05 3.69 -10.69
C ALA A 31 -4.71 2.76 -11.71
N HIS A 32 -5.95 2.31 -11.43
CA HIS A 32 -6.74 1.48 -12.37
C HIS A 32 -7.03 2.21 -13.69
N LYS A 33 -7.40 3.49 -13.64
CA LYS A 33 -7.72 4.28 -14.84
C LYS A 33 -6.48 4.68 -15.64
N SER A 34 -5.29 4.57 -15.07
CA SER A 34 -4.04 4.84 -15.78
C SER A 34 -3.62 3.72 -16.73
N LYS A 35 -4.25 2.55 -16.66
CA LYS A 35 -3.95 1.41 -17.54
C LYS A 35 -4.16 1.79 -19.02
N GLY A 36 -3.13 1.58 -19.82
CA GLY A 36 -3.14 1.92 -21.26
C GLY A 36 -2.86 3.39 -21.59
N LEU A 37 -2.70 4.26 -20.58
CA LEU A 37 -2.32 5.65 -20.78
C LEU A 37 -0.81 5.83 -20.55
N GLU A 38 -0.27 6.94 -21.07
CA GLU A 38 1.12 7.33 -20.88
C GLU A 38 1.21 8.83 -20.65
N ALA A 39 2.22 9.26 -19.90
CA ALA A 39 2.54 10.67 -19.67
C ALA A 39 4.06 10.86 -19.59
N ASP A 40 4.55 12.06 -19.84
CA ASP A 40 5.98 12.35 -19.68
C ASP A 40 6.41 12.21 -18.22
N TYR A 41 5.58 12.71 -17.31
CA TYR A 41 5.79 12.65 -15.86
C TYR A 41 4.58 12.04 -15.18
N VAL A 42 4.83 11.16 -14.23
CA VAL A 42 3.80 10.56 -13.37
C VAL A 42 4.13 10.84 -11.92
N ILE A 43 3.16 11.30 -11.15
CA ILE A 43 3.28 11.50 -9.71
C ILE A 43 2.31 10.52 -9.04
N ILE A 44 2.85 9.62 -8.23
CA ILE A 44 2.07 8.67 -7.44
C ILE A 44 1.96 9.23 -6.03
N LEU A 45 0.74 9.47 -5.58
CA LEU A 45 0.43 10.05 -4.29
C LEU A 45 0.16 8.98 -3.23
N GLN A 46 0.28 9.35 -1.95
CA GLN A 46 -0.14 8.54 -0.81
C GLN A 46 0.49 7.14 -0.74
N CYS A 47 1.76 7.01 -1.12
CA CYS A 47 2.47 5.74 -0.95
C CYS A 47 2.85 5.51 0.53
N ASN A 48 1.84 5.53 1.40
CA ASN A 48 1.95 5.43 2.85
C ASN A 48 1.40 4.10 3.35
N ASN A 49 1.88 3.70 4.52
CA ASN A 49 1.38 2.55 5.25
C ASN A 49 0.19 2.98 6.13
N ASP A 50 -0.94 3.28 5.52
CA ASP A 50 -2.20 3.65 6.18
C ASP A 50 -3.41 3.05 5.46
N THR A 51 -4.61 3.27 6.04
CA THR A 51 -5.86 2.69 5.54
C THR A 51 -6.17 3.07 4.09
N TYR A 52 -5.86 4.33 3.72
CA TYR A 52 -6.09 4.88 2.38
C TYR A 52 -4.80 5.08 1.59
N GLY A 53 -3.75 4.41 2.02
CA GLY A 53 -2.44 4.46 1.38
C GLY A 53 -2.37 3.67 0.07
N PHE A 54 -1.16 3.57 -0.47
CA PHE A 54 -0.88 2.71 -1.59
C PHE A 54 0.33 1.81 -1.26
N PRO A 55 0.10 0.52 -0.92
CA PRO A 55 -1.14 -0.25 -1.02
C PRO A 55 -2.21 0.16 0.01
N SER A 56 -3.47 0.02 -0.37
CA SER A 56 -4.58 0.18 0.54
C SER A 56 -4.60 -0.93 1.60
N LEU A 57 -4.82 -0.56 2.86
CA LEU A 57 -4.99 -1.52 3.95
C LEU A 57 -6.46 -1.92 4.15
N ILE A 58 -7.36 -1.41 3.33
CA ILE A 58 -8.76 -1.83 3.34
C ILE A 58 -8.80 -3.29 2.91
N SER A 59 -9.32 -4.16 3.77
CA SER A 59 -9.51 -5.57 3.43
C SER A 59 -10.69 -5.73 2.49
N ASP A 60 -10.48 -6.47 1.42
CA ASP A 60 -11.58 -6.93 0.57
C ASP A 60 -12.59 -7.72 1.41
N TYR A 61 -13.87 -7.47 1.17
CA TYR A 61 -14.94 -8.19 1.84
C TYR A 61 -14.77 -9.70 1.64
N ASN A 62 -14.91 -10.47 2.72
CA ASN A 62 -14.75 -11.94 2.71
C ASN A 62 -15.61 -12.66 1.65
N VAL A 63 -16.67 -12.02 1.16
CA VAL A 63 -17.55 -12.56 0.11
C VAL A 63 -16.79 -12.78 -1.21
N LEU A 64 -15.84 -11.89 -1.55
CA LEU A 64 -15.04 -12.02 -2.78
C LEU A 64 -14.10 -13.23 -2.74
N ASN A 65 -13.66 -13.66 -1.56
CA ASN A 65 -12.79 -14.83 -1.40
C ASN A 65 -13.48 -16.16 -1.73
N TYR A 66 -14.81 -16.20 -1.76
CA TYR A 66 -15.58 -17.40 -2.15
C TYR A 66 -15.78 -17.52 -3.66
N VAL A 67 -15.66 -16.41 -4.39
CA VAL A 67 -15.91 -16.34 -5.84
C VAL A 67 -14.61 -16.36 -6.64
N LEU A 68 -13.51 -15.84 -6.07
CA LEU A 68 -12.21 -15.78 -6.73
C LEU A 68 -11.46 -17.11 -6.53
N THR A 69 -11.41 -17.90 -7.59
CA THR A 69 -10.56 -19.09 -7.69
C THR A 69 -9.07 -18.68 -7.59
N LYS A 70 -8.44 -18.99 -6.46
CA LYS A 70 -7.04 -18.75 -6.10
C LYS A 70 -6.68 -17.26 -5.91
N SER A 71 -6.79 -16.79 -4.66
CA SER A 71 -6.08 -15.56 -4.27
C SER A 71 -4.58 -15.77 -4.45
N ASP A 72 -3.91 -14.79 -5.04
CA ASP A 72 -2.45 -14.78 -5.15
C ASP A 72 -1.79 -14.99 -3.79
N GLN A 73 -0.71 -15.78 -3.76
CA GLN A 73 -0.02 -16.15 -2.52
C GLN A 73 0.79 -15.01 -1.89
N TYR A 74 0.91 -13.87 -2.60
CA TYR A 74 1.70 -12.73 -2.15
C TYR A 74 0.84 -11.65 -1.50
N PRO A 75 1.29 -11.05 -0.40
CA PRO A 75 0.63 -9.89 0.18
C PRO A 75 0.53 -8.77 -0.83
N PHE A 76 -0.65 -8.15 -0.94
CA PHE A 76 -0.91 -7.03 -1.85
C PHE A 76 -0.61 -7.33 -3.33
N ALA A 77 -0.85 -8.56 -3.80
CA ALA A 77 -0.49 -8.95 -5.16
C ALA A 77 -1.14 -8.07 -6.22
N GLU A 78 -2.43 -7.77 -6.09
CA GLU A 78 -3.16 -6.90 -7.02
C GLU A 78 -2.66 -5.45 -6.92
N GLU A 79 -2.50 -4.93 -5.71
CA GLU A 79 -1.94 -3.61 -5.47
C GLU A 79 -0.51 -3.47 -6.01
N ARG A 80 0.31 -4.53 -5.96
CA ARG A 80 1.63 -4.55 -6.58
C ARG A 80 1.56 -4.43 -8.09
N ARG A 81 0.62 -5.15 -8.73
CA ARG A 81 0.40 -5.02 -10.18
C ARG A 81 -0.02 -3.61 -10.53
N LEU A 82 -0.91 -3.01 -9.75
CA LEU A 82 -1.34 -1.62 -9.95
C LEU A 82 -0.19 -0.63 -9.75
N PHE A 83 0.63 -0.83 -8.73
CA PHE A 83 1.81 0.00 -8.50
C PHE A 83 2.78 -0.10 -9.67
N TYR A 84 3.07 -1.31 -10.14
CA TYR A 84 3.89 -1.53 -11.32
C TYR A 84 3.32 -0.85 -12.56
N VAL A 85 2.02 -1.00 -12.80
CA VAL A 85 1.34 -0.30 -13.89
C VAL A 85 1.51 1.21 -13.75
N ALA A 86 1.30 1.78 -12.57
CA ALA A 86 1.40 3.22 -12.35
C ALA A 86 2.83 3.74 -12.59
N ILE A 87 3.87 3.08 -12.06
CA ILE A 87 5.26 3.53 -12.23
C ILE A 87 5.74 3.43 -13.68
N THR A 88 5.20 2.49 -14.45
CA THR A 88 5.57 2.28 -15.86
C THR A 88 4.81 3.17 -16.84
N ARG A 89 3.93 4.06 -16.37
CA ARG A 89 3.20 5.00 -17.24
C ARG A 89 4.01 6.22 -17.66
N ALA A 90 5.10 6.48 -16.96
CA ALA A 90 5.95 7.64 -17.25
C ALA A 90 6.92 7.34 -18.39
N LYS A 91 7.00 8.26 -19.37
CA LYS A 91 8.00 8.22 -20.43
C LYS A 91 9.35 8.77 -19.98
N ILE A 92 9.34 9.76 -19.10
CA ILE A 92 10.55 10.46 -18.66
C ILE A 92 10.85 10.14 -17.20
N LYS A 93 9.88 10.36 -16.27
CA LYS A 93 10.13 10.22 -14.84
C LYS A 93 8.87 9.96 -14.04
N THR A 94 8.98 9.02 -13.10
CA THR A 94 8.00 8.81 -12.04
C THR A 94 8.48 9.41 -10.73
N ILE A 95 7.58 10.10 -10.00
CA ILE A 95 7.81 10.66 -8.68
C ILE A 95 6.86 9.94 -7.72
N VAL A 96 7.40 9.32 -6.69
CA VAL A 96 6.61 8.65 -5.64
C VAL A 96 6.60 9.53 -4.40
N MET A 97 5.41 9.93 -3.97
CA MET A 97 5.22 10.79 -2.80
C MET A 97 4.71 9.97 -1.60
N TYR A 98 5.42 10.09 -0.49
CA TYR A 98 5.09 9.39 0.75
C TYR A 98 5.49 10.21 1.98
N ASP A 99 4.87 9.93 3.13
CA ASP A 99 5.29 10.45 4.43
C ASP A 99 6.46 9.59 4.95
N LYS A 100 7.59 10.24 5.23
CA LYS A 100 8.81 9.55 5.74
C LYS A 100 8.59 8.80 7.06
N ARG A 101 7.56 9.17 7.83
CA ARG A 101 7.21 8.50 9.08
C ARG A 101 6.47 7.18 8.85
N PHE A 102 5.78 7.06 7.73
CA PHE A 102 4.90 5.95 7.41
C PHE A 102 5.04 5.50 5.95
N PRO A 103 6.25 5.13 5.48
CA PRO A 103 6.45 4.67 4.12
C PRO A 103 5.64 3.39 3.89
N SER A 104 5.10 3.23 2.70
CA SER A 104 4.46 1.98 2.32
C SER A 104 5.49 0.86 2.10
N VAL A 105 5.02 -0.37 2.18
CA VAL A 105 5.86 -1.54 1.88
C VAL A 105 6.49 -1.47 0.49
N PHE A 106 5.81 -0.87 -0.49
CA PHE A 106 6.33 -0.71 -1.86
C PHE A 106 7.48 0.31 -1.92
N VAL A 107 7.38 1.38 -1.13
CA VAL A 107 8.44 2.38 -1.01
C VAL A 107 9.67 1.76 -0.34
N ASP A 108 9.47 1.01 0.75
CA ASP A 108 10.57 0.34 1.45
C ASP A 108 11.27 -0.68 0.56
N GLU A 109 10.54 -1.49 -0.17
CA GLU A 109 11.10 -2.47 -1.09
C GLU A 109 11.88 -1.82 -2.24
N PHE A 110 11.39 -0.68 -2.74
CA PHE A 110 12.04 0.04 -3.83
C PHE A 110 13.29 0.79 -3.39
N LEU A 111 13.23 1.48 -2.24
CA LEU A 111 14.35 2.28 -1.73
C LEU A 111 15.40 1.45 -0.99
N PHE A 112 14.98 0.36 -0.36
CA PHE A 112 15.83 -0.44 0.52
C PHE A 112 15.70 -1.94 0.24
N PRO A 113 15.95 -2.40 -1.00
CA PRO A 113 15.78 -3.81 -1.37
C PRO A 113 16.63 -4.73 -0.50
N GLU A 114 17.79 -4.28 -0.05
CA GLU A 114 18.68 -5.04 0.83
C GLU A 114 18.07 -5.28 2.22
N LYS A 115 17.36 -4.29 2.80
CA LYS A 115 16.67 -4.46 4.08
C LYS A 115 15.56 -5.50 3.98
N VAL A 116 14.80 -5.46 2.88
CA VAL A 116 13.72 -6.42 2.65
C VAL A 116 14.29 -7.84 2.49
N ALA A 117 15.40 -8.00 1.80
CA ALA A 117 16.09 -9.28 1.67
C ALA A 117 16.57 -9.81 3.03
N ILE A 118 17.17 -8.95 3.87
CA ILE A 118 17.63 -9.31 5.22
C ILE A 118 16.43 -9.64 6.13
N ASP A 119 15.35 -8.89 6.09
CA ASP A 119 14.16 -9.14 6.88
C ASP A 119 13.48 -10.45 6.48
N ASN A 120 13.45 -10.78 5.20
CA ASN A 120 12.95 -12.07 4.72
C ASN A 120 13.78 -13.24 5.22
N VAL A 121 15.10 -13.09 5.33
CA VAL A 121 15.99 -14.12 5.91
C VAL A 121 15.79 -14.23 7.42
N ARG A 122 15.62 -13.10 8.12
CA ARG A 122 15.43 -13.05 9.58
C ARG A 122 14.06 -13.54 10.01
N HIS A 123 13.03 -13.35 9.19
CA HIS A 123 11.66 -13.67 9.53
C HIS A 123 11.16 -14.89 8.75
N ARG A 124 11.31 -16.07 9.37
CA ARG A 124 10.94 -17.38 8.80
C ARG A 124 9.55 -17.45 8.16
N ASN A 125 8.62 -16.64 8.63
CA ASN A 125 7.25 -16.55 8.13
C ASN A 125 6.97 -15.21 7.39
N ALA A 126 8.03 -14.49 6.97
CA ALA A 126 7.86 -13.34 6.08
C ALA A 126 7.11 -13.79 4.82
N ASN A 127 6.21 -12.94 4.35
CA ASN A 127 5.40 -13.17 3.14
C ASN A 127 4.46 -14.40 3.16
N LYS A 128 4.42 -15.19 4.25
CA LYS A 128 3.43 -16.27 4.36
C LYS A 128 2.05 -15.68 4.68
N ARG A 129 1.01 -16.27 4.08
CA ARG A 129 -0.38 -15.91 4.34
C ARG A 129 -0.70 -16.01 5.83
N TRP A 130 -1.51 -15.09 6.33
CA TRP A 130 -2.11 -15.19 7.65
C TRP A 130 -3.24 -16.24 7.62
N THR A 131 -3.17 -17.19 8.52
CA THR A 131 -4.19 -18.21 8.70
C THR A 131 -5.02 -17.91 9.93
N LYS A 132 -6.23 -18.46 10.03
CA LYS A 132 -7.07 -18.34 11.23
C LYS A 132 -6.33 -18.74 12.50
N ASN A 133 -5.54 -19.82 12.45
CA ASN A 133 -4.73 -20.27 13.60
C ASN A 133 -3.64 -19.28 13.96
N ALA A 134 -2.99 -18.65 12.96
CA ALA A 134 -2.00 -17.60 13.20
C ALA A 134 -2.63 -16.35 13.84
N ASP A 135 -3.84 -15.98 13.40
CA ASP A 135 -4.58 -14.85 13.97
C ASP A 135 -5.01 -15.12 15.41
N GLN A 136 -5.54 -16.31 15.70
CA GLN A 136 -5.87 -16.72 17.07
C GLN A 136 -4.64 -16.73 17.98
N PHE A 137 -3.52 -17.24 17.50
CA PHE A 137 -2.27 -17.25 18.26
C PHE A 137 -1.76 -15.82 18.50
N LEU A 138 -1.84 -14.94 17.51
CA LEU A 138 -1.51 -13.53 17.64
C LEU A 138 -2.35 -12.85 18.71
N LEU A 139 -3.69 -13.00 18.63
CA LEU A 139 -4.62 -12.42 19.59
C LEU A 139 -4.39 -12.94 21.01
N LYS A 140 -4.13 -14.23 21.18
CA LYS A 140 -3.79 -14.84 22.46
C LYS A 140 -2.53 -14.19 23.06
N LEU A 141 -1.44 -14.13 22.32
CA LEU A 141 -0.20 -13.50 22.82
C LEU A 141 -0.39 -12.02 23.15
N HIS A 142 -1.20 -11.32 22.35
CA HIS A 142 -1.52 -9.91 22.60
C HIS A 142 -2.38 -9.73 23.85
N SER A 143 -3.38 -10.59 24.10
CA SER A 143 -4.23 -10.54 25.30
C SER A 143 -3.45 -10.93 26.58
N GLU A 144 -2.40 -11.76 26.45
CA GLU A 144 -1.45 -12.07 27.53
C GLU A 144 -0.46 -10.92 27.84
N GLY A 145 -0.62 -9.75 27.19
CA GLY A 145 0.24 -8.58 27.41
C GLY A 145 1.67 -8.73 26.88
N LYS A 146 1.93 -9.66 25.96
CA LYS A 146 3.27 -9.82 25.37
C LYS A 146 3.65 -8.64 24.49
N SER A 147 4.91 -8.22 24.55
CA SER A 147 5.39 -7.12 23.71
C SER A 147 5.37 -7.48 22.22
N ILE A 148 5.17 -6.48 21.36
CA ILE A 148 5.19 -6.66 19.90
C ILE A 148 6.50 -7.33 19.43
N LYS A 149 7.62 -6.95 20.03
CA LYS A 149 8.93 -7.54 19.75
C LYS A 149 8.96 -9.06 20.07
N TYR A 150 8.40 -9.46 21.18
CA TYR A 150 8.27 -10.86 21.56
C TYR A 150 7.37 -11.63 20.60
N ILE A 151 6.20 -11.07 20.29
CA ILE A 151 5.22 -11.68 19.37
C ILE A 151 5.84 -11.86 17.99
N ALA A 152 6.52 -10.84 17.48
CA ALA A 152 7.21 -10.88 16.20
C ALA A 152 8.25 -12.00 16.13
N ALA A 153 9.11 -12.10 17.14
CA ALA A 153 10.12 -13.16 17.24
C ALA A 153 9.46 -14.54 17.31
N LYS A 154 8.42 -14.71 18.15
CA LYS A 154 7.72 -15.98 18.33
C LYS A 154 7.00 -16.45 17.07
N MET A 155 6.40 -15.52 16.34
CA MET A 155 5.68 -15.79 15.09
C MET A 155 6.59 -15.83 13.86
N GLY A 156 7.87 -15.45 13.98
CA GLY A 156 8.82 -15.38 12.87
C GLY A 156 8.40 -14.37 11.82
N ARG A 157 7.87 -13.23 12.25
CA ARG A 157 7.41 -12.13 11.41
C ARG A 157 8.02 -10.80 11.88
N SER A 158 8.00 -9.77 11.03
CA SER A 158 8.45 -8.44 11.44
C SER A 158 7.48 -7.79 12.44
N GLN A 159 7.97 -6.85 13.25
CA GLN A 159 7.13 -6.10 14.18
C GLN A 159 6.04 -5.30 13.45
N SER A 160 6.36 -4.71 12.31
CA SER A 160 5.41 -4.01 11.45
C SER A 160 4.30 -4.93 10.96
N ALA A 161 4.61 -6.16 10.53
CA ALA A 161 3.60 -7.14 10.12
C ALA A 161 2.66 -7.53 11.28
N ILE A 162 3.17 -7.60 12.51
CA ILE A 162 2.35 -7.89 13.71
C ILE A 162 1.40 -6.72 13.99
N ILE A 163 1.91 -5.48 14.00
CA ILE A 163 1.10 -4.27 14.24
C ILE A 163 -0.01 -4.14 13.20
N MET A 164 0.36 -4.30 11.93
CA MET A 164 -0.59 -4.25 10.81
C MET A 164 -1.71 -5.28 10.97
N ARG A 165 -1.35 -6.52 11.29
CA ARG A 165 -2.35 -7.59 11.45
C ARG A 165 -3.26 -7.35 12.65
N LEU A 166 -2.73 -6.86 13.76
CA LEU A 166 -3.54 -6.48 14.93
C LEU A 166 -4.54 -5.37 14.60
N ASN A 167 -4.13 -4.36 13.82
CA ASN A 167 -5.03 -3.29 13.40
C ASN A 167 -6.17 -3.82 12.52
N ILE A 168 -5.85 -4.71 11.59
CA ILE A 168 -6.85 -5.38 10.76
C ILE A 168 -7.83 -6.17 11.65
N LEU A 169 -7.32 -6.98 12.58
CA LEU A 169 -8.18 -7.81 13.44
C LEU A 169 -9.05 -6.97 14.38
N LYS A 170 -8.56 -5.84 14.90
CA LYS A 170 -9.35 -4.93 15.73
C LYS A 170 -10.56 -4.36 14.99
N GLN A 171 -10.42 -4.03 13.70
CA GLN A 171 -11.53 -3.54 12.88
C GLN A 171 -12.64 -4.59 12.64
N TYR A 172 -12.33 -5.88 12.82
CA TYR A 172 -13.33 -6.96 12.69
C TYR A 172 -14.09 -7.26 13.99
N PHE A 173 -13.59 -6.77 15.13
CA PHE A 173 -14.17 -7.05 16.46
C PHE A 173 -14.75 -5.80 17.14
N SER A 174 -14.67 -4.63 16.50
CA SER A 174 -15.36 -3.41 16.88
C SER A 174 -16.63 -3.22 16.03
#